data_72cda3060f2d0afaf7b7c22fa609a18d
#
_entry.id   72cda3060f2d0afaf7b7c22fa609a18d
#
_cell.length_a   1.000
_cell.length_b   1.000
_cell.length_c   1.000
_cell.angle_alpha   90.00
_cell.angle_beta   90.00
_cell.angle_gamma   90.00
#
_symmetry.space_group_name_H-M   'P 1'
#
loop_
_entity.id
_entity.type
_entity.pdbx_description
1 polymer ?
#
loop_
_entity_poly.entity_id
_entity_poly.type
_entity_poly.pdbx_seq_one_letter_code
_entity_poly.pdbx_strand_id
1 'polypeptide(L)'
;GYLDITRIDKKFGKDDYIFKKLKDEKTLANDFERTLLSKMFGAKTEITLSDLKNHFYKDLAEVEKQLYEATVAKGYFVKNPRTVRATYMILGGMIVVAGSALVGGLGGLAIASIAASGVIIFLFGLVMPAKTAKGVRAREHTLGLKTYLTVAEKDRLNFHNAPEKN
;
A
#
# COMPACT_ATOMS: atom_id res chain seq x y z
N GLY A 1 -9.10 -21.63 -0.47
CA GLY A 1 -8.37 -20.47 -0.94
C GLY A 1 -8.44 -20.29 -2.45
N TYR A 2 -7.99 -19.17 -2.95
CA TYR A 2 -7.90 -18.87 -4.39
C TYR A 2 -6.52 -19.19 -4.94
N LEU A 3 -5.53 -19.22 -4.06
CA LEU A 3 -4.14 -19.47 -4.38
C LEU A 3 -3.59 -20.59 -3.51
N ASP A 4 -2.71 -21.38 -4.09
CA ASP A 4 -1.78 -22.23 -3.38
C ASP A 4 -0.37 -21.68 -3.52
N ILE A 5 0.40 -21.73 -2.45
CA ILE A 5 1.75 -21.16 -2.40
C ILE A 5 2.71 -22.26 -1.99
N THR A 6 3.60 -22.63 -2.89
CA THR A 6 4.64 -23.65 -2.65
C THR A 6 6.01 -23.01 -2.67
N ARG A 7 6.82 -23.27 -1.65
CA ARG A 7 8.22 -22.83 -1.59
C ARG A 7 9.10 -23.74 -2.44
N ILE A 8 10.04 -23.13 -3.17
CA ILE A 8 11.10 -23.82 -3.91
C ILE A 8 12.43 -23.44 -3.26
N ASP A 9 13.09 -24.43 -2.68
CA ASP A 9 14.42 -24.26 -2.15
C ASP A 9 15.44 -24.25 -3.29
N LYS A 10 16.13 -23.12 -3.48
CA LYS A 10 17.22 -23.00 -4.48
C LYS A 10 18.55 -23.36 -3.82
N LYS A 11 19.34 -24.25 -4.45
CA LYS A 11 20.69 -24.60 -3.99
C LYS A 11 21.66 -23.41 -3.91
N PHE A 12 21.40 -22.35 -4.68
CA PHE A 12 22.16 -21.10 -4.68
C PHE A 12 21.18 -19.91 -4.80
N GLY A 13 21.31 -18.92 -3.89
CA GLY A 13 20.50 -17.71 -3.89
C GLY A 13 19.34 -17.73 -2.87
N LYS A 14 18.37 -16.81 -3.03
CA LYS A 14 17.17 -16.78 -2.20
C LYS A 14 16.15 -17.77 -2.73
N ASP A 15 15.45 -18.43 -1.82
CA ASP A 15 14.33 -19.29 -2.14
C ASP A 15 13.27 -18.56 -2.97
N ASP A 16 12.59 -19.30 -3.81
CA ASP A 16 11.51 -18.80 -4.65
C ASP A 16 10.17 -19.41 -4.23
N TYR A 17 9.07 -18.83 -4.70
CA TYR A 17 7.74 -19.30 -4.39
C TYR A 17 6.94 -19.44 -5.68
N ILE A 18 6.25 -20.58 -5.83
CA ILE A 18 5.27 -20.79 -6.88
C ILE A 18 3.90 -20.40 -6.33
N PHE A 19 3.20 -19.57 -7.08
CA PHE A 19 1.80 -19.27 -6.89
C PHE A 19 1.01 -20.06 -7.92
N LYS A 20 0.09 -20.89 -7.45
CA LYS A 20 -0.82 -21.66 -8.29
C LYS A 20 -2.23 -21.14 -8.12
N LYS A 21 -2.88 -20.81 -9.22
CA LYS A 21 -4.28 -20.37 -9.25
C LYS A 21 -5.21 -21.58 -9.09
N LEU A 22 -6.03 -21.59 -8.03
CA LEU A 22 -6.98 -22.67 -7.73
C LEU A 22 -8.39 -22.39 -8.24
N LYS A 23 -8.78 -21.12 -8.32
CA LYS A 23 -10.12 -20.68 -8.73
C LYS A 23 -10.04 -19.53 -9.72
N ASP A 24 -11.08 -19.40 -10.54
CA ASP A 24 -11.21 -18.32 -11.50
C ASP A 24 -11.40 -16.97 -10.77
N GLU A 25 -10.75 -15.92 -11.24
CA GLU A 25 -10.91 -14.56 -10.76
C GLU A 25 -12.33 -14.03 -10.84
N LYS A 26 -13.14 -14.52 -11.78
CA LYS A 26 -14.55 -14.14 -11.98
C LYS A 26 -15.43 -14.41 -10.75
N THR A 27 -15.02 -15.36 -9.89
CA THR A 27 -15.74 -15.69 -8.66
C THR A 27 -15.46 -14.76 -7.50
N LEU A 28 -14.50 -13.83 -7.65
CA LEU A 28 -14.18 -12.82 -6.63
C LEU A 28 -15.20 -11.69 -6.61
N ALA A 29 -15.55 -11.21 -5.41
CA ALA A 29 -16.55 -10.18 -5.21
C ALA A 29 -16.05 -8.77 -5.50
N ASN A 30 -14.75 -8.52 -5.29
CA ASN A 30 -14.17 -7.18 -5.43
C ASN A 30 -13.39 -7.05 -6.75
N ASP A 31 -13.60 -5.94 -7.46
CA ASP A 31 -12.94 -5.69 -8.76
C ASP A 31 -11.41 -5.64 -8.66
N PHE A 32 -10.87 -5.02 -7.60
CA PHE A 32 -9.43 -4.96 -7.40
C PHE A 32 -8.80 -6.34 -7.19
N GLU A 33 -9.51 -7.29 -6.56
CA GLU A 33 -9.04 -8.67 -6.37
C GLU A 33 -9.03 -9.41 -7.71
N ARG A 34 -10.06 -9.20 -8.55
CA ARG A 34 -10.11 -9.76 -9.90
C ARG A 34 -8.97 -9.23 -10.75
N THR A 35 -8.76 -7.92 -10.74
CA THR A 35 -7.66 -7.27 -11.46
C THR A 35 -6.31 -7.77 -10.96
N LEU A 36 -6.14 -7.89 -9.64
CA LEU A 36 -4.92 -8.42 -9.03
C LEU A 36 -4.59 -9.81 -9.57
N LEU A 37 -5.53 -10.76 -9.48
CA LEU A 37 -5.30 -12.13 -9.95
C LEU A 37 -5.09 -12.17 -11.46
N SER A 38 -5.88 -11.44 -12.24
CA SER A 38 -5.74 -11.36 -13.69
C SER A 38 -4.37 -10.83 -14.11
N LYS A 39 -3.88 -9.78 -13.45
CA LYS A 39 -2.55 -9.18 -13.73
C LYS A 39 -1.40 -10.05 -13.23
N MET A 40 -1.57 -10.75 -12.11
CA MET A 40 -0.57 -11.69 -11.61
C MET A 40 -0.37 -12.87 -12.55
N PHE A 41 -1.43 -13.51 -12.97
CA PHE A 41 -1.36 -14.76 -13.73
C PHE A 41 -1.44 -14.57 -15.24
N GLY A 42 -2.10 -13.52 -15.74
CA GLY A 42 -2.39 -13.39 -17.16
C GLY A 42 -3.12 -14.62 -17.69
N ALA A 43 -2.54 -15.27 -18.69
CA ALA A 43 -3.05 -16.53 -19.24
C ALA A 43 -2.48 -17.79 -18.54
N LYS A 44 -1.58 -17.62 -17.55
CA LYS A 44 -0.91 -18.74 -16.85
C LYS A 44 -1.74 -19.19 -15.63
N THR A 45 -1.61 -20.44 -15.26
CA THR A 45 -2.19 -21.01 -14.03
C THR A 45 -1.18 -21.05 -12.88
N GLU A 46 0.11 -20.95 -13.21
CA GLU A 46 1.21 -20.98 -12.25
C GLU A 46 2.22 -19.89 -12.61
N ILE A 47 2.76 -19.20 -11.60
CA ILE A 47 3.77 -18.16 -11.75
C ILE A 47 4.73 -18.19 -10.55
N THR A 48 6.01 -17.86 -10.79
CA THR A 48 7.00 -17.75 -9.71
C THR A 48 7.05 -16.33 -9.15
N LEU A 49 7.49 -16.18 -7.90
CA LEU A 49 7.70 -14.85 -7.30
C LEU A 49 8.76 -14.04 -8.08
N SER A 50 9.77 -14.72 -8.61
CA SER A 50 10.80 -14.09 -9.43
C SER A 50 10.24 -13.49 -10.73
N ASP A 51 9.34 -14.21 -11.42
CA ASP A 51 8.66 -13.70 -12.61
C ASP A 51 7.74 -12.54 -12.28
N LEU A 52 6.98 -12.68 -11.18
CA LEU A 52 6.07 -11.64 -10.72
C LEU A 52 6.81 -10.33 -10.42
N LYS A 53 7.96 -10.40 -9.75
CA LYS A 53 8.78 -9.24 -9.41
C LYS A 53 9.20 -8.44 -10.64
N ASN A 54 9.43 -9.10 -11.77
CA ASN A 54 9.92 -8.46 -12.99
C ASN A 54 8.82 -7.80 -13.85
N HIS A 55 7.57 -8.23 -13.72
CA HIS A 55 6.47 -7.77 -14.59
C HIS A 55 5.36 -7.03 -13.84
N PHE A 56 5.02 -7.45 -12.63
CA PHE A 56 3.86 -6.98 -11.90
C PHE A 56 3.96 -5.52 -11.42
N TYR A 57 5.16 -4.97 -11.27
CA TYR A 57 5.31 -3.58 -10.79
C TYR A 57 4.64 -2.55 -11.70
N LYS A 58 4.49 -2.85 -12.99
CA LYS A 58 3.83 -1.96 -13.97
C LYS A 58 2.31 -1.92 -13.75
N ASP A 59 1.74 -3.05 -13.37
CA ASP A 59 0.30 -3.22 -13.16
C ASP A 59 -0.13 -2.83 -11.74
N LEU A 60 0.83 -2.74 -10.80
CA LEU A 60 0.56 -2.42 -9.39
C LEU A 60 -0.17 -1.09 -9.22
N ALA A 61 0.14 -0.08 -10.04
CA ALA A 61 -0.50 1.24 -9.98
C ALA A 61 -2.00 1.20 -10.29
N GLU A 62 -2.43 0.30 -11.19
CA GLU A 62 -3.84 0.10 -11.52
C GLU A 62 -4.59 -0.60 -10.39
N VAL A 63 -4.01 -1.68 -9.86
CA VAL A 63 -4.57 -2.40 -8.70
C VAL A 63 -4.67 -1.48 -7.49
N GLU A 64 -3.63 -0.69 -7.21
CA GLU A 64 -3.62 0.29 -6.12
C GLU A 64 -4.73 1.34 -6.30
N LYS A 65 -4.92 1.85 -7.51
CA LYS A 65 -6.00 2.80 -7.83
C LYS A 65 -7.36 2.21 -7.49
N GLN A 66 -7.66 1.00 -8.00
CA GLN A 66 -8.93 0.32 -7.74
C GLN A 66 -9.12 0.00 -6.25
N LEU A 67 -8.06 -0.36 -5.54
CA LEU A 67 -8.10 -0.59 -4.10
C LEU A 67 -8.48 0.69 -3.35
N TYR A 68 -7.89 1.85 -3.69
CA TYR A 68 -8.28 3.12 -3.08
C TYR A 68 -9.73 3.51 -3.41
N GLU A 69 -10.17 3.31 -4.65
CA GLU A 69 -11.56 3.55 -5.05
C GLU A 69 -12.53 2.67 -4.25
N ALA A 70 -12.23 1.38 -4.11
CA ALA A 70 -13.02 0.46 -3.30
C ALA A 70 -13.05 0.85 -1.81
N THR A 71 -11.95 1.35 -1.24
CA THR A 71 -11.90 1.79 0.16
C THR A 71 -12.72 3.07 0.40
N VAL A 72 -12.77 3.97 -0.58
CA VAL A 72 -13.65 5.16 -0.55
C VAL A 72 -15.11 4.73 -0.72
N ALA A 73 -15.43 3.86 -1.68
CA ALA A 73 -16.79 3.35 -1.89
C ALA A 73 -17.34 2.62 -0.67
N LYS A 74 -16.50 1.87 0.06
CA LYS A 74 -16.84 1.24 1.34
C LYS A 74 -16.95 2.23 2.51
N GLY A 75 -16.63 3.51 2.28
CA GLY A 75 -16.71 4.57 3.27
C GLY A 75 -15.62 4.53 4.35
N TYR A 76 -14.45 3.96 4.07
CA TYR A 76 -13.31 3.95 5.00
C TYR A 76 -12.52 5.27 4.96
N PHE A 77 -12.52 5.96 3.82
CA PHE A 77 -11.92 7.27 3.63
C PHE A 77 -12.96 8.25 3.10
N VAL A 78 -12.82 9.53 3.46
CA VAL A 78 -13.70 10.61 2.97
C VAL A 78 -13.44 10.87 1.48
N LYS A 79 -12.19 10.87 1.08
CA LYS A 79 -11.71 11.02 -0.30
C LYS A 79 -10.53 10.09 -0.56
N ASN A 80 -10.23 9.85 -1.83
CA ASN A 80 -9.09 9.03 -2.21
C ASN A 80 -7.78 9.61 -1.62
N PRO A 81 -7.08 8.87 -0.75
CA PRO A 81 -5.87 9.34 -0.07
C PRO A 81 -4.76 9.77 -1.05
N ARG A 82 -4.64 9.08 -2.19
CA ARG A 82 -3.64 9.39 -3.21
C ARG A 82 -3.92 10.74 -3.87
N THR A 83 -5.18 11.01 -4.22
CA THR A 83 -5.57 12.29 -4.81
C THR A 83 -5.38 13.43 -3.84
N VAL A 84 -5.81 13.25 -2.58
CA VAL A 84 -5.63 14.27 -1.53
C VAL A 84 -4.15 14.62 -1.36
N ARG A 85 -3.28 13.63 -1.20
CA ARG A 85 -1.82 13.85 -1.09
C ARG A 85 -1.27 14.59 -2.30
N ALA A 86 -1.58 14.12 -3.52
CA ALA A 86 -1.11 14.76 -4.75
C ALA A 86 -1.54 16.22 -4.84
N THR A 87 -2.79 16.54 -4.50
CA THR A 87 -3.30 17.91 -4.53
C THR A 87 -2.52 18.83 -3.58
N TYR A 88 -2.29 18.41 -2.32
CA TYR A 88 -1.54 19.21 -1.37
C TYR A 88 -0.06 19.34 -1.72
N MET A 89 0.56 18.29 -2.25
CA MET A 89 1.95 18.32 -2.71
C MET A 89 2.13 19.27 -3.89
N ILE A 90 1.21 19.23 -4.87
CA ILE A 90 1.23 20.14 -6.02
C ILE A 90 1.00 21.58 -5.55
N LEU A 91 0.01 21.80 -4.68
CA LEU A 91 -0.31 23.13 -4.15
C LEU A 91 0.87 23.73 -3.37
N GLY A 92 1.45 22.95 -2.45
CA GLY A 92 2.63 23.36 -1.70
C GLY A 92 3.83 23.68 -2.60
N GLY A 93 4.10 22.83 -3.60
CA GLY A 93 5.16 23.06 -4.58
C GLY A 93 4.92 24.32 -5.43
N MET A 94 3.68 24.54 -5.89
CA MET A 94 3.33 25.76 -6.65
C MET A 94 3.53 27.03 -5.81
N ILE A 95 3.16 27.01 -4.53
CA ILE A 95 3.37 28.17 -3.63
C ILE A 95 4.86 28.47 -3.49
N VAL A 96 5.72 27.46 -3.33
CA VAL A 96 7.16 27.66 -3.26
C VAL A 96 7.71 28.29 -4.55
N VAL A 97 7.37 27.70 -5.71
CA VAL A 97 7.94 28.13 -6.99
C VAL A 97 7.35 29.47 -7.45
N ALA A 98 6.03 29.55 -7.57
CA ALA A 98 5.36 30.75 -8.08
C ALA A 98 5.43 31.90 -7.08
N GLY A 99 5.29 31.64 -5.79
CA GLY A 99 5.41 32.63 -4.74
C GLY A 99 6.80 33.26 -4.70
N SER A 100 7.86 32.44 -4.77
CA SER A 100 9.25 32.95 -4.80
C SER A 100 9.52 33.81 -6.04
N ALA A 101 9.00 33.44 -7.18
CA ALA A 101 9.17 34.18 -8.44
C ALA A 101 8.46 35.53 -8.43
N LEU A 102 7.23 35.60 -7.88
CA LEU A 102 6.44 36.83 -7.83
C LEU A 102 6.98 37.86 -6.82
N VAL A 103 7.66 37.43 -5.76
CA VAL A 103 8.09 38.25 -4.62
C VAL A 103 9.59 38.52 -4.66
N GLY A 104 10.29 38.16 -5.74
CA GLY A 104 11.73 38.31 -5.90
C GLY A 104 12.28 39.76 -5.70
N GLY A 105 11.40 40.78 -5.79
CA GLY A 105 11.73 42.16 -5.51
C GLY A 105 11.50 42.63 -4.07
N LEU A 106 10.89 41.84 -3.18
CA LEU A 106 10.48 42.27 -1.82
C LEU A 106 11.44 41.89 -0.69
N GLY A 107 12.64 41.42 -1.02
CA GLY A 107 13.66 41.07 -0.03
C GLY A 107 13.59 39.63 0.50
N GLY A 108 14.70 39.17 1.07
CA GLY A 108 14.91 37.78 1.43
C GLY A 108 13.95 37.22 2.48
N LEU A 109 13.47 38.06 3.42
CA LEU A 109 12.51 37.60 4.44
C LEU A 109 11.13 37.21 3.86
N ALA A 110 10.67 37.97 2.85
CA ALA A 110 9.39 37.65 2.18
C ALA A 110 9.48 36.33 1.43
N ILE A 111 10.60 36.11 0.73
CA ILE A 111 10.84 34.84 0.00
C ILE A 111 10.90 33.67 1.00
N ALA A 112 11.63 33.82 2.11
CA ALA A 112 11.72 32.79 3.15
C ALA A 112 10.35 32.42 3.76
N SER A 113 9.50 33.41 4.02
CA SER A 113 8.17 33.23 4.60
C SER A 113 7.24 32.42 3.63
N ILE A 114 7.28 32.76 2.35
CA ILE A 114 6.48 32.04 1.32
C ILE A 114 7.00 30.62 1.14
N ALA A 115 8.30 30.43 1.08
CA ALA A 115 8.89 29.11 0.97
C ALA A 115 8.53 28.24 2.19
N ALA A 116 8.63 28.78 3.41
CA ALA A 116 8.23 28.10 4.63
C ALA A 116 6.74 27.69 4.61
N SER A 117 5.85 28.59 4.17
CA SER A 117 4.41 28.30 4.05
C SER A 117 4.13 27.16 3.05
N GLY A 118 4.79 27.16 1.90
CA GLY A 118 4.65 26.12 0.90
C GLY A 118 5.16 24.76 1.39
N VAL A 119 6.29 24.74 2.11
CA VAL A 119 6.83 23.53 2.75
C VAL A 119 5.87 22.98 3.81
N ILE A 120 5.29 23.84 4.64
CA ILE A 120 4.31 23.44 5.65
C ILE A 120 3.10 22.77 4.96
N ILE A 121 2.53 23.39 3.93
CA ILE A 121 1.40 22.83 3.19
C ILE A 121 1.77 21.48 2.56
N PHE A 122 2.96 21.37 1.98
CA PHE A 122 3.48 20.13 1.41
C PHE A 122 3.56 19.00 2.46
N LEU A 123 4.12 19.29 3.64
CA LEU A 123 4.26 18.32 4.73
C LEU A 123 2.89 17.92 5.29
N PHE A 124 1.96 18.87 5.46
CA PHE A 124 0.59 18.55 5.85
C PHE A 124 -0.10 17.60 4.85
N GLY A 125 0.18 17.71 3.56
CA GLY A 125 -0.32 16.81 2.54
C GLY A 125 0.01 15.34 2.79
N LEU A 126 1.13 15.04 3.43
CA LEU A 126 1.52 13.67 3.76
C LEU A 126 0.62 13.04 4.86
N VAL A 127 0.09 13.86 5.77
CA VAL A 127 -0.67 13.42 6.95
C VAL A 127 -2.19 13.57 6.75
N MET A 128 -2.62 14.42 5.83
CA MET A 128 -3.99 14.89 5.68
C MET A 128 -5.08 13.89 5.21
N PRO A 129 -4.79 12.70 4.62
CA PRO A 129 -5.86 11.77 4.25
C PRO A 129 -6.70 11.37 5.45
N ALA A 130 -7.89 11.98 5.57
CA ALA A 130 -8.80 11.74 6.68
C ALA A 130 -9.51 10.40 6.53
N LYS A 131 -9.40 9.56 7.56
CA LYS A 131 -10.19 8.34 7.71
C LYS A 131 -11.55 8.72 8.30
N THR A 132 -12.59 8.01 7.88
CA THR A 132 -13.89 8.09 8.54
C THR A 132 -13.84 7.33 9.88
N ALA A 133 -14.84 7.54 10.75
CA ALA A 133 -14.99 6.73 11.97
C ALA A 133 -15.06 5.23 11.66
N LYS A 134 -15.72 4.85 10.55
CA LYS A 134 -15.74 3.47 10.05
C LYS A 134 -14.34 2.96 9.65
N GLY A 135 -13.56 3.81 8.98
CA GLY A 135 -12.18 3.49 8.59
C GLY A 135 -11.24 3.34 9.79
N VAL A 136 -11.42 4.14 10.84
CA VAL A 136 -10.65 4.01 12.09
C VAL A 136 -10.96 2.68 12.77
N ARG A 137 -12.24 2.34 12.95
CA ARG A 137 -12.64 1.05 13.55
C ARG A 137 -12.12 -0.15 12.75
N ALA A 138 -12.22 -0.11 11.42
CA ALA A 138 -11.70 -1.18 10.57
C ALA A 138 -10.17 -1.34 10.73
N ARG A 139 -9.43 -0.24 10.84
CA ARG A 139 -7.99 -0.26 11.10
C ARG A 139 -7.66 -0.87 12.47
N GLU A 140 -8.36 -0.45 13.51
CA GLU A 140 -8.17 -0.97 14.88
C GLU A 140 -8.43 -2.48 14.94
N HIS A 141 -9.52 -2.94 14.32
CA HIS A 141 -9.82 -4.37 14.22
C HIS A 141 -8.73 -5.15 13.47
N THR A 142 -8.24 -4.62 12.36
CA THR A 142 -7.16 -5.25 11.58
C THR A 142 -5.83 -5.26 12.35
N LEU A 143 -5.52 -4.19 13.07
CA LEU A 143 -4.33 -4.14 13.93
C LEU A 143 -4.43 -5.12 15.10
N GLY A 144 -5.61 -5.22 15.72
CA GLY A 144 -5.88 -6.20 16.78
C GLY A 144 -5.68 -7.63 16.28
N LEU A 145 -6.22 -7.96 15.10
CA LEU A 145 -6.03 -9.26 14.47
C LEU A 145 -4.54 -9.52 14.16
N LYS A 146 -3.83 -8.55 13.61
CA LYS A 146 -2.38 -8.67 13.36
C LYS A 146 -1.61 -8.95 14.63
N THR A 147 -1.88 -8.22 15.72
CA THR A 147 -1.23 -8.41 17.00
C THR A 147 -1.54 -9.80 17.56
N TYR A 148 -2.82 -10.22 17.52
CA TYR A 148 -3.23 -11.54 17.94
C TYR A 148 -2.49 -12.65 17.20
N LEU A 149 -2.45 -12.60 15.87
CA LEU A 149 -1.73 -13.59 15.05
C LEU A 149 -0.23 -13.61 15.37
N THR A 150 0.39 -12.43 15.53
CA THR A 150 1.83 -12.34 15.84
C THR A 150 2.15 -12.96 17.20
N VAL A 151 1.31 -12.74 18.20
CA VAL A 151 1.50 -13.32 19.55
C VAL A 151 1.24 -14.83 19.52
N ALA A 152 0.12 -15.26 18.94
CA ALA A 152 -0.24 -16.67 18.86
C ALA A 152 0.80 -17.50 18.09
N GLU A 153 1.33 -16.96 16.99
CA GLU A 153 2.38 -17.63 16.23
C GLU A 153 3.70 -17.72 17.00
N LYS A 154 4.07 -16.66 17.71
CA LYS A 154 5.28 -16.66 18.55
C LYS A 154 5.20 -17.70 19.67
N ASP A 155 4.08 -17.81 20.35
CA ASP A 155 3.89 -18.79 21.43
C ASP A 155 3.90 -20.22 20.86
N ARG A 156 3.30 -20.45 19.69
CA ARG A 156 3.31 -21.73 19.01
C ARG A 156 4.72 -22.15 18.57
N LEU A 157 5.50 -21.22 18.02
CA LEU A 157 6.89 -21.48 17.63
C LEU A 157 7.75 -21.76 18.86
N ASN A 158 7.56 -21.02 19.96
CA ASN A 158 8.27 -21.26 21.21
C ASN A 158 7.94 -22.63 21.81
N PHE A 159 6.67 -23.07 21.72
CA PHE A 159 6.25 -24.39 22.19
C PHE A 159 6.89 -25.52 21.35
N HIS A 160 6.94 -25.39 20.02
CA HIS A 160 7.56 -26.39 19.15
C HIS A 160 9.08 -26.44 19.24
N ASN A 161 9.72 -25.33 19.57
CA ASN A 161 11.18 -25.23 19.70
C ASN A 161 11.67 -25.36 21.15
N ALA A 162 10.79 -25.58 22.10
CA ALA A 162 11.20 -25.86 23.48
C ALA A 162 11.95 -27.21 23.52
N PRO A 163 13.19 -27.27 24.03
CA PRO A 163 13.89 -28.54 24.17
C PRO A 163 13.08 -29.45 25.08
N GLU A 164 12.84 -30.68 24.64
CA GLU A 164 12.22 -31.71 25.49
C GLU A 164 13.03 -31.81 26.76
N LYS A 165 12.41 -31.51 27.91
CA LYS A 165 13.00 -31.76 29.20
C LYS A 165 13.00 -33.29 29.44
N ASN A 166 14.13 -33.93 29.14
CA ASN A 166 14.44 -35.25 29.69
C ASN A 166 14.68 -35.16 31.18
#